data_b865c403984663904b018c2478fa776f
#
_entry.id   b865c403984663904b018c2478fa776f
#
_cell.length_a   1.000
_cell.length_b   1.000
_cell.length_c   1.000
_cell.angle_alpha   90.00
_cell.angle_beta   90.00
_cell.angle_gamma   90.00
#
_symmetry.space_group_name_H-M   'P 1'
#
loop_
_entity.id
_entity.type
_entity.pdbx_description
1 polymer ?
#
loop_
_entity_poly.entity_id
_entity_poly.type
_entity_poly.pdbx_seq_one_letter_code
_entity_poly.pdbx_strand_id
1 'polypeptide(L)'
;MEKVVSISPVVLSAPGRGVDLQVRVSAPATGNQLPVIVFAHGYGSSLDGYAPLVNFWAAHGFVVIQPTFLDSRTLGLSPEDPRTPTIWRLRIEDMKRILDNLDLFEDALPTLKGRMDRSRIAAVGHSFGAQTTGMLLGARVIGPDGNLGEDMSDPRIKAGVLLCAAGRGGADLTSFAAEHFPFMNPSYAGMTTPTLVVWGDKDDSFLSVRGPEWFTDAYTLSTGPKSLLTLFGGEHLLGGISGYLVTETSDENPERVKAVQQLTWAYLRSQLYPEDTAWSIASAELMENPNPIGRVEDK
;
A
#
# COMPACT_ATOMS: atom_id res chain seq x y z
N MET A 1 14.37 7.71 -16.89
CA MET A 1 13.14 8.18 -16.21
C MET A 1 12.31 8.96 -17.21
N GLU A 2 11.04 8.60 -17.32
CA GLU A 2 10.10 9.34 -18.16
C GLU A 2 9.58 10.59 -17.45
N LYS A 3 9.11 11.57 -18.25
CA LYS A 3 8.42 12.73 -17.71
C LYS A 3 7.08 12.28 -17.14
N VAL A 4 6.76 12.68 -15.90
CA VAL A 4 5.49 12.39 -15.24
C VAL A 4 4.50 13.53 -15.48
N VAL A 5 3.27 13.17 -15.78
CA VAL A 5 2.10 14.06 -15.80
C VAL A 5 1.18 13.67 -14.65
N SER A 6 0.61 14.65 -13.98
CA SER A 6 -0.32 14.40 -12.85
C SER A 6 -1.49 15.35 -12.90
N ILE A 7 -2.64 14.87 -12.43
CA ILE A 7 -3.83 15.68 -12.17
C ILE A 7 -4.32 15.43 -10.74
N SER A 8 -4.72 16.49 -10.04
CA SER A 8 -5.22 16.44 -8.66
C SER A 8 -5.98 17.74 -8.30
N PRO A 9 -7.10 17.65 -7.59
CA PRO A 9 -7.86 16.41 -7.37
C PRO A 9 -8.77 16.08 -8.56
N VAL A 10 -8.93 14.81 -8.85
CA VAL A 10 -10.07 14.29 -9.57
C VAL A 10 -11.12 13.89 -8.53
N VAL A 11 -12.34 14.36 -8.68
CA VAL A 11 -13.41 14.13 -7.70
C VAL A 11 -14.30 13.00 -8.20
N LEU A 12 -14.41 11.96 -7.40
CA LEU A 12 -15.24 10.81 -7.66
C LEU A 12 -16.42 10.78 -6.70
N SER A 13 -17.64 10.77 -7.24
CA SER A 13 -18.85 10.72 -6.43
C SER A 13 -18.86 9.49 -5.51
N ALA A 14 -19.15 9.73 -4.23
CA ALA A 14 -19.10 8.71 -3.19
C ALA A 14 -20.33 8.77 -2.27
N PRO A 15 -21.53 8.44 -2.79
CA PRO A 15 -22.75 8.44 -1.98
C PRO A 15 -22.60 7.50 -0.78
N GLY A 16 -23.08 7.94 0.37
CA GLY A 16 -22.95 7.22 1.66
C GLY A 16 -21.64 7.46 2.42
N ARG A 17 -20.61 8.00 1.76
CA ARG A 17 -19.32 8.33 2.41
C ARG A 17 -19.39 9.68 3.19
N GLY A 18 -20.29 10.55 2.82
CA GLY A 18 -20.50 11.88 3.42
C GLY A 18 -19.76 13.02 2.72
N VAL A 19 -18.65 12.74 2.06
CA VAL A 19 -17.92 13.65 1.16
C VAL A 19 -17.42 12.87 -0.05
N ASP A 20 -17.31 13.50 -1.20
CA ASP A 20 -16.81 12.87 -2.41
C ASP A 20 -15.33 12.48 -2.28
N LEU A 21 -14.92 11.44 -2.99
CA LEU A 21 -13.56 10.93 -2.95
C LEU A 21 -12.65 11.78 -3.84
N GLN A 22 -11.64 12.38 -3.25
CA GLN A 22 -10.60 13.11 -3.97
C GLN A 22 -9.45 12.15 -4.31
N VAL A 23 -8.99 12.20 -5.55
CA VAL A 23 -7.99 11.27 -6.09
C VAL A 23 -6.93 12.03 -6.89
N ARG A 24 -5.67 11.64 -6.73
CA ARG A 24 -4.57 12.02 -7.61
C ARG A 24 -4.31 10.92 -8.61
N VAL A 25 -4.09 11.27 -9.86
CA VAL A 25 -3.60 10.38 -10.91
C VAL A 25 -2.24 10.88 -11.40
N SER A 26 -1.25 10.01 -11.40
CA SER A 26 0.10 10.28 -11.92
C SER A 26 0.47 9.21 -12.93
N ALA A 27 1.02 9.61 -14.08
CA ALA A 27 1.33 8.68 -15.16
C ALA A 27 2.56 9.14 -15.96
N PRO A 28 3.25 8.23 -16.67
CA PRO A 28 4.26 8.65 -17.63
C PRO A 28 3.62 9.41 -18.80
N ALA A 29 4.31 10.43 -19.31
CA ALA A 29 3.83 11.23 -20.43
C ALA A 29 3.68 10.43 -21.73
N THR A 30 4.43 9.32 -21.87
CA THR A 30 4.46 8.44 -23.04
C THR A 30 4.17 6.98 -22.68
N GLY A 31 4.16 6.08 -23.65
CA GLY A 31 3.90 4.65 -23.45
C GLY A 31 2.42 4.28 -23.60
N ASN A 32 2.15 3.00 -23.79
CA ASN A 32 0.82 2.41 -23.90
C ASN A 32 0.74 1.13 -23.08
N GLN A 33 -0.47 0.66 -22.82
CA GLN A 33 -0.72 -0.52 -21.98
C GLN A 33 0.00 -0.41 -20.62
N LEU A 34 -0.16 0.75 -19.99
CA LEU A 34 0.48 1.08 -18.73
C LEU A 34 -0.23 0.33 -17.59
N PRO A 35 0.48 -0.46 -16.79
CA PRO A 35 -0.08 -1.12 -15.63
C PRO A 35 -0.46 -0.08 -14.58
N VAL A 36 -1.44 -0.43 -13.75
CA VAL A 36 -2.03 0.49 -12.76
C VAL A 36 -1.62 0.08 -11.35
N ILE A 37 -1.17 1.03 -10.56
CA ILE A 37 -1.03 0.93 -9.11
C ILE A 37 -2.15 1.73 -8.47
N VAL A 38 -2.98 1.09 -7.63
CA VAL A 38 -3.84 1.80 -6.69
C VAL A 38 -3.11 1.86 -5.35
N PHE A 39 -2.87 3.07 -4.84
CA PHE A 39 -2.03 3.29 -3.66
C PHE A 39 -2.84 3.77 -2.46
N ALA A 40 -2.76 3.04 -1.34
CA ALA A 40 -3.40 3.38 -0.07
C ALA A 40 -2.39 4.00 0.90
N HIS A 41 -2.59 5.28 1.23
CA HIS A 41 -1.75 6.01 2.18
C HIS A 41 -1.92 5.54 3.64
N GLY A 42 -0.93 5.81 4.50
CA GLY A 42 -0.99 5.60 5.95
C GLY A 42 -2.02 6.49 6.65
N TYR A 43 -2.28 6.22 7.93
CA TYR A 43 -3.23 7.00 8.73
C TYR A 43 -2.93 8.50 8.69
N GLY A 44 -3.96 9.30 8.49
CA GLY A 44 -3.88 10.76 8.54
C GLY A 44 -3.23 11.42 7.32
N SER A 45 -2.65 10.66 6.37
CA SER A 45 -2.05 11.19 5.14
C SER A 45 -3.11 11.56 4.09
N SER A 46 -2.72 11.83 2.86
CA SER A 46 -3.62 12.25 1.79
C SER A 46 -3.08 11.86 0.40
N LEU A 47 -3.81 12.21 -0.63
CA LEU A 47 -3.40 12.11 -2.04
C LEU A 47 -2.12 12.89 -2.39
N ASP A 48 -1.64 13.76 -1.52
CA ASP A 48 -0.41 14.54 -1.71
C ASP A 48 0.83 13.91 -1.06
N GLY A 49 0.64 12.93 -0.18
CA GLY A 49 1.72 12.19 0.45
C GLY A 49 2.42 11.21 -0.50
N TYR A 50 3.54 10.65 -0.03
CA TYR A 50 4.28 9.57 -0.71
C TYR A 50 4.86 9.94 -2.08
N ALA A 51 5.10 11.21 -2.33
CA ALA A 51 5.68 11.69 -3.58
C ALA A 51 6.96 10.93 -4.01
N PRO A 52 7.89 10.53 -3.10
CA PRO A 52 9.05 9.75 -3.47
C PRO A 52 8.71 8.44 -4.18
N LEU A 53 7.71 7.71 -3.70
CA LEU A 53 7.28 6.44 -4.30
C LEU A 53 6.42 6.66 -5.56
N VAL A 54 5.40 7.49 -5.45
CA VAL A 54 4.42 7.73 -6.52
C VAL A 54 5.08 8.28 -7.77
N ASN A 55 5.94 9.28 -7.63
CA ASN A 55 6.66 9.87 -8.76
C ASN A 55 7.66 8.87 -9.38
N PHE A 56 8.31 8.05 -8.55
CA PHE A 56 9.22 7.04 -9.03
C PHE A 56 8.48 5.99 -9.88
N TRP A 57 7.41 5.39 -9.38
CA TRP A 57 6.64 4.40 -10.12
C TRP A 57 6.04 4.99 -11.40
N ALA A 58 5.52 6.21 -11.35
CA ALA A 58 5.01 6.89 -12.53
C ALA A 58 6.11 7.17 -13.57
N ALA A 59 7.30 7.59 -13.14
CA ALA A 59 8.45 7.78 -14.03
C ALA A 59 9.01 6.48 -14.63
N HIS A 60 8.62 5.32 -14.05
CA HIS A 60 9.06 3.99 -14.46
C HIS A 60 7.92 3.14 -15.05
N GLY A 61 6.92 3.78 -15.65
CA GLY A 61 5.96 3.13 -16.53
C GLY A 61 4.64 2.71 -15.89
N PHE A 62 4.32 3.15 -14.67
CA PHE A 62 3.03 2.86 -14.03
C PHE A 62 2.08 4.05 -14.06
N VAL A 63 0.79 3.80 -14.16
CA VAL A 63 -0.23 4.75 -13.73
C VAL A 63 -0.43 4.55 -12.24
N VAL A 64 -0.29 5.61 -11.44
CA VAL A 64 -0.49 5.56 -9.98
C VAL A 64 -1.70 6.38 -9.61
N ILE A 65 -2.65 5.75 -8.94
CA ILE A 65 -3.92 6.36 -8.51
C ILE A 65 -3.97 6.31 -6.99
N GLN A 66 -4.04 7.48 -6.33
CA GLN A 66 -4.06 7.58 -4.88
C GLN A 66 -5.18 8.48 -4.37
N PRO A 67 -6.05 7.97 -3.48
CA PRO A 67 -7.15 8.75 -2.88
C PRO A 67 -6.71 9.54 -1.66
N THR A 68 -7.61 10.42 -1.17
CA THR A 68 -7.64 10.92 0.20
C THR A 68 -8.75 10.21 0.96
N PHE A 69 -8.38 9.35 1.91
CA PHE A 69 -9.34 8.64 2.75
C PHE A 69 -9.92 9.53 3.86
N LEU A 70 -11.03 9.10 4.48
CA LEU A 70 -11.74 9.91 5.48
C LEU A 70 -10.93 10.21 6.74
N ASP A 71 -9.99 9.35 7.12
CA ASP A 71 -9.07 9.57 8.24
C ASP A 71 -7.96 10.60 7.94
N SER A 72 -7.92 11.14 6.73
CA SER A 72 -6.93 12.17 6.39
C SER A 72 -7.08 13.41 7.27
N ARG A 73 -5.96 13.88 7.82
CA ARG A 73 -5.92 15.15 8.58
C ARG A 73 -6.42 16.35 7.76
N THR A 74 -6.31 16.26 6.41
CA THR A 74 -6.76 17.32 5.52
C THR A 74 -8.29 17.46 5.44
N LEU A 75 -9.02 16.40 5.80
CA LEU A 75 -10.48 16.40 5.83
C LEU A 75 -11.05 16.79 7.20
N GLY A 76 -10.23 16.75 8.26
CA GLY A 76 -10.63 17.22 9.59
C GLY A 76 -11.80 16.45 10.21
N LEU A 77 -11.93 15.15 9.93
CA LEU A 77 -12.97 14.33 10.52
C LEU A 77 -12.78 14.26 12.06
N SER A 78 -13.83 14.54 12.81
CA SER A 78 -13.79 14.43 14.26
C SER A 78 -13.62 12.97 14.71
N PRO A 79 -12.86 12.69 15.79
CA PRO A 79 -12.79 11.36 16.39
C PRO A 79 -14.16 10.81 16.81
N GLU A 80 -15.10 11.68 17.17
CA GLU A 80 -16.48 11.34 17.57
C GLU A 80 -17.43 11.14 16.37
N ASP A 81 -16.93 11.31 15.14
CA ASP A 81 -17.76 11.09 13.95
C ASP A 81 -18.23 9.63 13.92
N PRO A 82 -19.54 9.37 13.69
CA PRO A 82 -20.11 8.02 13.72
C PRO A 82 -19.50 7.08 12.66
N ARG A 83 -18.79 7.61 11.66
CA ARG A 83 -18.08 6.82 10.65
C ARG A 83 -16.73 6.31 11.15
N THR A 84 -16.13 6.92 12.18
CA THR A 84 -14.78 6.58 12.68
C THR A 84 -14.58 5.07 12.91
N PRO A 85 -15.49 4.32 13.54
CA PRO A 85 -15.31 2.88 13.74
C PRO A 85 -15.33 2.05 12.44
N THR A 86 -15.83 2.61 11.36
CA THR A 86 -15.97 1.91 10.05
C THR A 86 -15.05 2.45 8.98
N ILE A 87 -14.17 3.40 9.29
CA ILE A 87 -13.23 4.01 8.34
C ILE A 87 -12.40 2.94 7.62
N TRP A 88 -11.94 1.91 8.31
CA TRP A 88 -11.19 0.82 7.71
C TRP A 88 -11.94 0.15 6.55
N ARG A 89 -13.26 -0.04 6.66
CA ARG A 89 -14.12 -0.58 5.61
C ARG A 89 -14.32 0.41 4.48
N LEU A 90 -14.59 1.68 4.81
CA LEU A 90 -14.76 2.75 3.83
C LEU A 90 -13.51 2.94 2.96
N ARG A 91 -12.31 2.75 3.51
CA ARG A 91 -11.06 2.77 2.75
C ARG A 91 -11.02 1.68 1.67
N ILE A 92 -11.47 0.47 1.99
CA ILE A 92 -11.54 -0.65 1.03
C ILE A 92 -12.56 -0.36 -0.07
N GLU A 93 -13.73 0.15 0.32
CA GLU A 93 -14.79 0.56 -0.60
C GLU A 93 -14.33 1.69 -1.54
N ASP A 94 -13.57 2.68 -1.01
CA ASP A 94 -12.98 3.74 -1.80
C ASP A 94 -12.00 3.20 -2.85
N MET A 95 -11.16 2.21 -2.49
CA MET A 95 -10.25 1.56 -3.44
C MET A 95 -11.02 0.80 -4.54
N LYS A 96 -12.08 0.07 -4.19
CA LYS A 96 -12.95 -0.59 -5.17
C LYS A 96 -13.65 0.43 -6.07
N ARG A 97 -14.15 1.53 -5.50
CA ARG A 97 -14.76 2.63 -6.27
C ARG A 97 -13.79 3.22 -7.29
N ILE A 98 -12.50 3.36 -6.96
CA ILE A 98 -11.48 3.76 -7.92
C ILE A 98 -11.40 2.76 -9.08
N LEU A 99 -11.32 1.46 -8.77
CA LEU A 99 -11.24 0.41 -9.78
C LEU A 99 -12.49 0.30 -10.66
N ASP A 100 -13.64 0.70 -10.15
CA ASP A 100 -14.91 0.73 -10.89
C ASP A 100 -15.01 1.94 -11.85
N ASN A 101 -14.15 2.95 -11.68
CA ASN A 101 -14.26 4.24 -12.37
C ASN A 101 -12.97 4.65 -13.09
N LEU A 102 -12.19 3.70 -13.61
CA LEU A 102 -10.92 3.99 -14.30
C LEU A 102 -11.11 4.89 -15.53
N ASP A 103 -12.26 4.84 -16.20
CA ASP A 103 -12.60 5.72 -17.33
C ASP A 103 -12.61 7.20 -16.93
N LEU A 104 -13.11 7.52 -15.72
CA LEU A 104 -13.13 8.90 -15.22
C LEU A 104 -11.72 9.49 -15.14
N PHE A 105 -10.74 8.68 -14.75
CA PHE A 105 -9.36 9.14 -14.62
C PHE A 105 -8.67 9.32 -15.97
N GLU A 106 -9.00 8.47 -16.95
CA GLU A 106 -8.54 8.66 -18.33
C GLU A 106 -9.15 9.93 -18.97
N ASP A 107 -10.44 10.20 -18.70
CA ASP A 107 -11.09 11.40 -19.21
C ASP A 107 -10.57 12.67 -18.52
N ALA A 108 -10.26 12.59 -17.21
CA ALA A 108 -9.71 13.72 -16.46
C ALA A 108 -8.26 14.06 -16.87
N LEU A 109 -7.49 13.07 -17.34
CA LEU A 109 -6.12 13.24 -17.86
C LEU A 109 -6.06 12.81 -19.33
N PRO A 110 -6.41 13.70 -20.30
CA PRO A 110 -6.59 13.31 -21.71
C PRO A 110 -5.36 12.66 -22.35
N THR A 111 -4.15 12.99 -21.86
CA THR A 111 -2.90 12.33 -22.31
C THR A 111 -2.80 10.86 -21.89
N LEU A 112 -3.66 10.40 -20.98
CA LEU A 112 -3.71 9.01 -20.51
C LEU A 112 -4.79 8.17 -21.23
N LYS A 113 -5.68 8.81 -21.99
CA LYS A 113 -6.86 8.15 -22.59
C LYS A 113 -6.50 6.93 -23.45
N GLY A 114 -7.07 5.76 -23.09
CA GLY A 114 -6.84 4.49 -23.78
C GLY A 114 -5.46 3.88 -23.57
N ARG A 115 -4.67 4.37 -22.61
CA ARG A 115 -3.31 3.91 -22.36
C ARG A 115 -3.16 3.00 -21.13
N MET A 116 -4.18 2.92 -20.26
CA MET A 116 -4.14 2.01 -19.10
C MET A 116 -4.33 0.55 -19.53
N ASP A 117 -3.55 -0.34 -18.95
CA ASP A 117 -3.79 -1.78 -19.01
C ASP A 117 -4.59 -2.24 -17.78
N ARG A 118 -5.89 -2.35 -17.94
CA ARG A 118 -6.81 -2.74 -16.86
C ARG A 118 -6.74 -4.22 -16.49
N SER A 119 -5.98 -5.03 -17.22
CA SER A 119 -5.68 -6.42 -16.85
C SER A 119 -4.49 -6.55 -15.91
N ARG A 120 -3.68 -5.49 -15.78
CA ARG A 120 -2.45 -5.41 -14.97
C ARG A 120 -2.58 -4.37 -13.87
N ILE A 121 -3.30 -4.73 -12.82
CA ILE A 121 -3.56 -3.86 -11.65
C ILE A 121 -2.84 -4.43 -10.44
N ALA A 122 -2.12 -3.59 -9.74
CA ALA A 122 -1.52 -3.87 -8.44
C ALA A 122 -2.10 -2.94 -7.37
N ALA A 123 -2.14 -3.42 -6.12
CA ALA A 123 -2.44 -2.60 -4.97
C ALA A 123 -1.21 -2.46 -4.07
N VAL A 124 -0.94 -1.26 -3.62
CA VAL A 124 0.18 -0.94 -2.73
C VAL A 124 -0.33 -0.11 -1.56
N GLY A 125 0.15 -0.38 -0.36
CA GLY A 125 -0.23 0.44 0.80
C GLY A 125 0.84 0.47 1.87
N HIS A 126 0.81 1.54 2.67
CA HIS A 126 1.69 1.73 3.81
C HIS A 126 0.89 1.81 5.11
N SER A 127 1.37 1.14 6.18
CA SER A 127 0.77 1.23 7.51
C SER A 127 -0.73 0.86 7.50
N PHE A 128 -1.63 1.74 7.90
CA PHE A 128 -3.08 1.53 7.75
C PHE A 128 -3.50 1.29 6.30
N GLY A 129 -2.80 1.88 5.33
CA GLY A 129 -2.98 1.58 3.90
C GLY A 129 -2.54 0.17 3.53
N ALA A 130 -1.53 -0.39 4.19
CA ALA A 130 -1.14 -1.78 3.98
C ALA A 130 -2.21 -2.75 4.50
N GLN A 131 -2.88 -2.45 5.63
CA GLN A 131 -4.06 -3.19 6.07
C GLN A 131 -5.19 -3.12 5.03
N THR A 132 -5.51 -1.91 4.52
CA THR A 132 -6.50 -1.71 3.44
C THR A 132 -6.15 -2.57 2.23
N THR A 133 -4.90 -2.55 1.79
CA THR A 133 -4.40 -3.35 0.67
C THR A 133 -4.48 -4.85 0.98
N GLY A 134 -4.09 -5.29 2.17
CA GLY A 134 -4.18 -6.69 2.59
C GLY A 134 -5.60 -7.25 2.47
N MET A 135 -6.64 -6.46 2.84
CA MET A 135 -8.04 -6.87 2.69
C MET A 135 -8.43 -7.04 1.21
N LEU A 136 -7.95 -6.16 0.33
CA LEU A 136 -8.16 -6.30 -1.11
C LEU A 136 -7.46 -7.53 -1.71
N LEU A 137 -6.42 -8.04 -1.06
CA LEU A 137 -5.64 -9.22 -1.46
C LEU A 137 -6.14 -10.52 -0.81
N GLY A 138 -7.18 -10.47 0.03
CA GLY A 138 -7.80 -11.63 0.65
C GLY A 138 -7.56 -11.82 2.16
N ALA A 139 -6.90 -10.87 2.83
CA ALA A 139 -6.93 -10.84 4.30
C ALA A 139 -8.35 -10.52 4.79
N ARG A 140 -8.70 -11.01 5.97
CA ARG A 140 -10.04 -10.80 6.55
C ARG A 140 -9.93 -10.42 8.03
N VAL A 141 -10.75 -9.50 8.50
CA VAL A 141 -10.80 -9.15 9.93
C VAL A 141 -11.41 -10.31 10.71
N ILE A 142 -10.77 -10.71 11.80
CA ILE A 142 -11.34 -11.62 12.79
C ILE A 142 -12.15 -10.76 13.76
N GLY A 143 -13.46 -11.04 13.84
CA GLY A 143 -14.37 -10.33 14.73
C GLY A 143 -14.17 -10.68 16.21
N PRO A 144 -14.83 -9.95 17.12
CA PRO A 144 -14.75 -10.21 18.56
C PRO A 144 -15.23 -11.60 18.97
N ASP A 145 -16.09 -12.21 18.14
CA ASP A 145 -16.62 -13.57 18.29
C ASP A 145 -15.64 -14.66 17.79
N GLY A 146 -14.46 -14.27 17.29
CA GLY A 146 -13.46 -15.16 16.71
C GLY A 146 -13.77 -15.60 15.27
N ASN A 147 -14.89 -15.16 14.69
CA ASN A 147 -15.27 -15.51 13.34
C ASN A 147 -14.56 -14.62 12.30
N LEU A 148 -14.29 -15.20 11.13
CA LEU A 148 -13.80 -14.43 9.99
C LEU A 148 -14.89 -13.50 9.46
N GLY A 149 -14.59 -12.23 9.36
CA GLY A 149 -15.43 -11.23 8.73
C GLY A 149 -15.59 -11.45 7.22
N GLU A 150 -16.18 -10.47 6.55
CA GLU A 150 -16.42 -10.50 5.10
C GLU A 150 -15.13 -10.62 4.30
N ASP A 151 -15.18 -11.36 3.19
CA ASP A 151 -14.14 -11.33 2.16
C ASP A 151 -14.33 -10.09 1.29
N MET A 152 -13.41 -9.13 1.43
CA MET A 152 -13.42 -7.88 0.67
C MET A 152 -12.36 -7.88 -0.45
N SER A 153 -11.84 -9.03 -0.84
CA SER A 153 -10.87 -9.13 -1.93
C SER A 153 -11.41 -8.62 -3.26
N ASP A 154 -10.50 -8.20 -4.14
CA ASP A 154 -10.84 -7.78 -5.50
C ASP A 154 -10.00 -8.54 -6.53
N PRO A 155 -10.61 -9.41 -7.35
CA PRO A 155 -9.89 -10.28 -8.28
C PRO A 155 -9.23 -9.54 -9.45
N ARG A 156 -9.51 -8.25 -9.63
CA ARG A 156 -8.83 -7.40 -10.62
C ARG A 156 -7.38 -7.16 -10.23
N ILE A 157 -7.06 -7.20 -8.92
CA ILE A 157 -5.70 -6.97 -8.41
C ILE A 157 -4.88 -8.24 -8.56
N LYS A 158 -3.76 -8.15 -9.29
CA LYS A 158 -2.90 -9.29 -9.64
C LYS A 158 -1.65 -9.41 -8.80
N ALA A 159 -1.23 -8.32 -8.15
CA ALA A 159 -0.08 -8.28 -7.27
C ALA A 159 -0.27 -7.24 -6.16
N GLY A 160 0.42 -7.41 -5.04
CA GLY A 160 0.39 -6.47 -3.93
C GLY A 160 1.76 -6.12 -3.36
N VAL A 161 1.83 -4.94 -2.73
CA VAL A 161 2.95 -4.56 -1.86
C VAL A 161 2.40 -4.00 -0.55
N LEU A 162 2.83 -4.58 0.55
CA LEU A 162 2.46 -4.16 1.90
C LEU A 162 3.69 -3.57 2.59
N LEU A 163 3.68 -2.26 2.80
CA LEU A 163 4.75 -1.53 3.48
C LEU A 163 4.37 -1.36 4.95
N CYS A 164 5.11 -1.95 5.88
CA CYS A 164 4.86 -1.91 7.32
C CYS A 164 3.40 -2.28 7.68
N ALA A 165 2.95 -3.43 7.17
CA ALA A 165 1.61 -3.93 7.46
C ALA A 165 1.52 -4.42 8.91
N ALA A 166 0.51 -3.96 9.65
CA ALA A 166 0.23 -4.44 11.00
C ALA A 166 0.09 -5.97 11.01
N GLY A 167 0.67 -6.63 12.01
CA GLY A 167 0.57 -8.06 12.22
C GLY A 167 -0.79 -8.48 12.82
N ARG A 168 -0.84 -9.72 13.36
CA ARG A 168 -2.02 -10.25 14.03
C ARG A 168 -2.44 -9.35 15.18
N GLY A 169 -3.75 -9.32 15.40
CA GLY A 169 -4.37 -8.66 16.53
C GLY A 169 -4.60 -9.57 17.74
N GLY A 170 -5.71 -9.37 18.43
CA GLY A 170 -6.07 -10.12 19.62
C GLY A 170 -5.06 -9.89 20.76
N ALA A 171 -4.44 -10.98 21.26
CA ALA A 171 -3.45 -10.90 22.34
C ALA A 171 -2.16 -10.17 21.97
N ASP A 172 -1.90 -9.95 20.69
CA ASP A 172 -0.71 -9.25 20.20
C ASP A 172 -0.88 -7.71 20.22
N LEU A 173 -2.12 -7.21 20.44
CA LEU A 173 -2.38 -5.78 20.56
C LEU A 173 -2.16 -5.27 21.99
N THR A 174 -1.69 -4.03 22.12
CA THR A 174 -1.75 -3.32 23.40
C THR A 174 -3.22 -3.07 23.82
N SER A 175 -3.49 -2.83 25.09
CA SER A 175 -4.84 -2.53 25.59
C SER A 175 -5.45 -1.33 24.86
N PHE A 176 -4.65 -0.31 24.57
CA PHE A 176 -5.06 0.85 23.78
C PHE A 176 -5.50 0.45 22.37
N ALA A 177 -4.70 -0.33 21.66
CA ALA A 177 -5.02 -0.74 20.29
C ALA A 177 -6.24 -1.67 20.24
N ALA A 178 -6.37 -2.59 21.20
CA ALA A 178 -7.52 -3.49 21.29
C ALA A 178 -8.83 -2.74 21.54
N GLU A 179 -8.80 -1.66 22.32
CA GLU A 179 -9.96 -0.82 22.62
C GLU A 179 -10.35 0.08 21.43
N HIS A 180 -9.35 0.76 20.82
CA HIS A 180 -9.62 1.81 19.83
C HIS A 180 -9.61 1.30 18.38
N PHE A 181 -8.92 0.20 18.11
CA PHE A 181 -8.73 -0.37 16.78
C PHE A 181 -9.01 -1.88 16.74
N PRO A 182 -10.18 -2.35 17.22
CA PRO A 182 -10.47 -3.79 17.29
C PRO A 182 -10.46 -4.49 15.93
N PHE A 183 -10.58 -3.74 14.84
CA PHE A 183 -10.46 -4.22 13.47
C PHE A 183 -9.02 -4.54 13.04
N MET A 184 -8.01 -4.14 13.82
CA MET A 184 -6.61 -4.51 13.59
C MET A 184 -6.32 -5.95 14.04
N ASN A 185 -7.15 -6.87 13.58
CA ASN A 185 -7.04 -8.29 13.86
C ASN A 185 -7.17 -9.09 12.56
N PRO A 186 -6.20 -8.97 11.63
CA PRO A 186 -6.28 -9.64 10.34
C PRO A 186 -5.97 -11.13 10.45
N SER A 187 -6.73 -11.95 9.72
CA SER A 187 -6.32 -13.27 9.26
C SER A 187 -5.72 -13.12 7.86
N TYR A 188 -4.49 -13.53 7.68
CA TYR A 188 -3.80 -13.54 6.39
C TYR A 188 -3.98 -14.86 5.62
N ALA A 189 -4.63 -15.86 6.21
CA ALA A 189 -4.75 -17.21 5.62
C ALA A 189 -5.42 -17.23 4.23
N GLY A 190 -6.31 -16.28 3.94
CA GLY A 190 -6.98 -16.14 2.65
C GLY A 190 -6.20 -15.33 1.60
N MET A 191 -5.06 -14.75 1.96
CA MET A 191 -4.30 -13.86 1.09
C MET A 191 -3.41 -14.66 0.13
N THR A 192 -3.98 -15.09 -1.00
CA THR A 192 -3.31 -15.93 -2.00
C THR A 192 -2.61 -15.15 -3.11
N THR A 193 -3.00 -13.91 -3.36
CA THR A 193 -2.39 -13.05 -4.38
C THR A 193 -0.90 -12.85 -4.12
N PRO A 194 -0.03 -12.91 -5.16
CA PRO A 194 1.40 -12.61 -5.02
C PRO A 194 1.64 -11.27 -4.33
N THR A 195 2.43 -11.27 -3.27
CA THR A 195 2.61 -10.05 -2.44
C THR A 195 4.03 -9.92 -1.92
N LEU A 196 4.60 -8.73 -2.06
CA LEU A 196 5.81 -8.31 -1.38
C LEU A 196 5.44 -7.63 -0.05
N VAL A 197 5.94 -8.18 1.05
CA VAL A 197 5.85 -7.57 2.38
C VAL A 197 7.17 -6.86 2.66
N VAL A 198 7.12 -5.58 2.99
CA VAL A 198 8.29 -4.74 3.29
C VAL A 198 8.18 -4.22 4.71
N TRP A 199 9.24 -4.35 5.48
CA TRP A 199 9.30 -3.86 6.86
C TRP A 199 10.70 -3.39 7.23
N GLY A 200 10.78 -2.57 8.28
CA GLY A 200 12.04 -2.16 8.89
C GLY A 200 12.32 -2.96 10.16
N ASP A 201 13.55 -3.45 10.35
CA ASP A 201 13.90 -4.25 11.52
C ASP A 201 13.98 -3.46 12.83
N LYS A 202 13.73 -2.15 12.77
CA LYS A 202 13.60 -1.21 13.90
C LYS A 202 12.21 -0.57 13.99
N ASP A 203 11.23 -1.07 13.22
CA ASP A 203 9.85 -0.58 13.27
C ASP A 203 9.16 -1.08 14.54
N ASP A 204 9.23 -0.30 15.60
CA ASP A 204 8.59 -0.60 16.88
C ASP A 204 7.26 0.13 17.00
N SER A 205 6.19 -0.63 17.21
CA SER A 205 4.82 -0.10 17.22
C SER A 205 4.22 -0.06 18.61
N PHE A 206 3.75 1.11 19.04
CA PHE A 206 2.95 1.25 20.27
C PHE A 206 1.59 0.52 20.21
N LEU A 207 1.19 0.01 19.05
CA LEU A 207 -0.05 -0.75 18.87
C LEU A 207 0.09 -2.23 19.23
N SER A 208 1.31 -2.76 19.27
CA SER A 208 1.58 -4.18 19.56
C SER A 208 2.40 -4.35 20.82
N VAL A 209 2.17 -5.47 21.52
CA VAL A 209 3.04 -5.93 22.63
C VAL A 209 4.24 -6.72 22.12
N ARG A 210 4.28 -7.01 20.80
CA ARG A 210 5.38 -7.68 20.12
C ARG A 210 6.40 -6.67 19.62
N GLY A 211 7.62 -7.13 19.35
CA GLY A 211 8.65 -6.34 18.71
C GLY A 211 8.43 -6.15 17.20
N PRO A 212 9.44 -5.60 16.51
CA PRO A 212 9.36 -5.26 15.08
C PRO A 212 8.94 -6.42 14.17
N GLU A 213 9.26 -7.66 14.51
CA GLU A 213 8.84 -8.84 13.74
C GLU A 213 7.32 -9.00 13.58
N TRP A 214 6.52 -8.25 14.37
CA TRP A 214 5.08 -8.19 14.21
C TRP A 214 4.67 -7.78 12.79
N PHE A 215 5.44 -6.93 12.14
CA PHE A 215 5.20 -6.48 10.77
C PHE A 215 5.47 -7.54 9.70
N THR A 216 6.00 -8.71 10.08
CA THR A 216 6.23 -9.83 9.14
C THR A 216 5.04 -10.78 9.04
N ASP A 217 4.01 -10.64 9.86
CA ASP A 217 2.89 -11.60 9.94
C ASP A 217 2.16 -11.76 8.60
N ALA A 218 2.04 -10.70 7.81
CA ALA A 218 1.46 -10.79 6.47
C ALA A 218 2.25 -11.73 5.54
N TYR A 219 3.57 -11.85 5.73
CA TYR A 219 4.39 -12.83 5.04
C TYR A 219 4.25 -14.20 5.69
N THR A 220 4.48 -14.33 7.00
CA THR A 220 4.58 -15.63 7.68
C THR A 220 3.27 -16.40 7.70
N LEU A 221 2.12 -15.71 7.84
CA LEU A 221 0.81 -16.32 8.07
C LEU A 221 -0.06 -16.41 6.81
N SER A 222 0.37 -15.83 5.69
CA SER A 222 -0.39 -15.93 4.43
C SER A 222 -0.02 -17.19 3.65
N THR A 223 -0.92 -17.57 2.75
CA THR A 223 -0.72 -18.62 1.75
C THR A 223 -0.37 -18.02 0.38
N GLY A 224 0.09 -18.86 -0.55
CA GLY A 224 0.47 -18.42 -1.89
C GLY A 224 1.85 -17.74 -1.95
N PRO A 225 2.28 -17.30 -3.15
CA PRO A 225 3.61 -16.71 -3.36
C PRO A 225 3.78 -15.41 -2.59
N LYS A 226 4.83 -15.34 -1.77
CA LYS A 226 5.16 -14.15 -0.98
C LYS A 226 6.66 -13.91 -0.98
N SER A 227 7.02 -12.64 -1.04
CA SER A 227 8.38 -12.16 -0.79
C SER A 227 8.38 -11.27 0.45
N LEU A 228 9.45 -11.33 1.24
CA LEU A 228 9.69 -10.47 2.39
C LEU A 228 10.96 -9.67 2.14
N LEU A 229 10.85 -8.34 2.17
CA LEU A 229 11.98 -7.43 2.17
C LEU A 229 12.17 -6.86 3.58
N THR A 230 13.24 -7.24 4.24
CA THR A 230 13.69 -6.63 5.48
C THR A 230 14.66 -5.50 5.19
N LEU A 231 14.38 -4.29 5.68
CA LEU A 231 15.27 -3.13 5.57
C LEU A 231 16.00 -2.91 6.90
N PHE A 232 17.33 -2.98 6.87
CA PHE A 232 18.15 -2.87 8.07
C PHE A 232 18.15 -1.45 8.62
N GLY A 233 17.93 -1.31 9.94
CA GLY A 233 17.82 -0.04 10.63
C GLY A 233 16.59 0.78 10.19
N GLY A 234 15.65 0.19 9.45
CA GLY A 234 14.42 0.86 9.03
C GLY A 234 13.40 0.93 10.15
N GLU A 235 12.78 2.08 10.31
CA GLU A 235 11.63 2.33 11.16
C GLU A 235 10.35 2.42 10.31
N HIS A 236 9.26 2.90 10.89
CA HIS A 236 7.93 2.87 10.26
C HIS A 236 7.83 3.60 8.91
N LEU A 237 8.60 4.67 8.72
CA LEU A 237 8.62 5.43 7.47
C LEU A 237 9.71 5.00 6.48
N LEU A 238 10.41 3.88 6.77
CA LEU A 238 11.39 3.25 5.88
C LEU A 238 12.39 4.24 5.27
N GLY A 239 12.86 5.18 6.08
CA GLY A 239 13.82 6.21 5.67
C GLY A 239 13.21 7.47 5.06
N GLY A 240 11.88 7.59 5.00
CA GLY A 240 11.20 8.79 4.52
C GLY A 240 10.35 8.61 3.26
N ILE A 241 9.75 7.42 3.06
CA ILE A 241 8.89 7.13 1.89
C ILE A 241 7.66 8.03 1.79
N SER A 242 7.19 8.61 2.90
CA SER A 242 6.06 9.54 2.94
C SER A 242 6.36 10.91 2.33
N GLY A 243 7.64 11.25 2.19
CA GLY A 243 8.10 12.52 1.64
C GLY A 243 8.03 13.68 2.65
N TYR A 244 8.27 14.90 2.18
CA TYR A 244 8.41 16.10 3.00
C TYR A 244 7.12 16.59 3.69
N LEU A 245 5.96 16.05 3.32
CA LEU A 245 4.69 16.39 3.98
C LEU A 245 4.52 15.74 5.35
N VAL A 246 5.39 14.79 5.70
CA VAL A 246 5.41 14.11 7.00
C VAL A 246 6.74 14.40 7.68
N THR A 247 6.69 15.12 8.80
CA THR A 247 7.87 15.52 9.60
C THR A 247 8.23 14.47 10.65
N GLU A 248 7.57 13.33 10.66
CA GLU A 248 7.67 12.30 11.70
C GLU A 248 8.72 11.22 11.37
N THR A 249 9.48 11.37 10.27
CA THR A 249 10.56 10.45 9.94
C THR A 249 11.70 10.62 10.94
N SER A 250 12.01 9.55 11.67
CA SER A 250 13.08 9.50 12.66
C SER A 250 14.35 8.80 12.14
N ASP A 251 14.21 8.05 11.05
CA ASP A 251 15.26 7.23 10.44
C ASP A 251 15.61 7.68 9.01
N GLU A 252 15.62 8.98 8.73
CA GLU A 252 15.86 9.51 7.37
C GLU A 252 17.06 8.84 6.69
N ASN A 253 16.81 8.22 5.55
CA ASN A 253 17.82 7.48 4.78
C ASN A 253 17.45 7.42 3.30
N PRO A 254 18.03 8.29 2.45
CA PRO A 254 17.74 8.30 1.01
C PRO A 254 18.05 6.98 0.29
N GLU A 255 19.08 6.24 0.72
CA GLU A 255 19.40 4.94 0.11
C GLU A 255 18.35 3.88 0.45
N ARG A 256 17.75 3.94 1.65
CA ARG A 256 16.64 3.07 2.01
C ARG A 256 15.39 3.39 1.20
N VAL A 257 15.05 4.67 1.04
CA VAL A 257 13.96 5.11 0.17
C VAL A 257 14.18 4.62 -1.27
N LYS A 258 15.40 4.76 -1.80
CA LYS A 258 15.77 4.27 -3.13
C LYS A 258 15.64 2.75 -3.24
N ALA A 259 16.03 1.99 -2.23
CA ALA A 259 15.84 0.54 -2.20
C ALA A 259 14.35 0.17 -2.24
N VAL A 260 13.49 0.84 -1.45
CA VAL A 260 12.04 0.65 -1.52
C VAL A 260 11.50 0.95 -2.92
N GLN A 261 11.91 2.06 -3.53
CA GLN A 261 11.51 2.43 -4.88
C GLN A 261 11.84 1.34 -5.90
N GLN A 262 13.11 0.93 -5.95
CA GLN A 262 13.63 0.00 -6.95
C GLN A 262 13.08 -1.41 -6.76
N LEU A 263 13.07 -1.92 -5.54
CA LEU A 263 12.64 -3.28 -5.25
C LEU A 263 11.11 -3.45 -5.39
N THR A 264 10.31 -2.47 -4.96
CA THR A 264 8.86 -2.53 -5.16
C THR A 264 8.49 -2.43 -6.64
N TRP A 265 9.18 -1.57 -7.39
CA TRP A 265 9.00 -1.49 -8.84
C TRP A 265 9.36 -2.82 -9.52
N ALA A 266 10.53 -3.36 -9.22
CA ALA A 266 11.01 -4.61 -9.82
C ALA A 266 10.06 -5.78 -9.51
N TYR A 267 9.58 -5.88 -8.26
CA TYR A 267 8.60 -6.88 -7.87
C TYR A 267 7.30 -6.75 -8.67
N LEU A 268 6.70 -5.55 -8.69
CA LEU A 268 5.45 -5.31 -9.41
C LEU A 268 5.58 -5.57 -10.91
N ARG A 269 6.71 -5.18 -11.51
CA ARG A 269 7.02 -5.49 -12.91
C ARG A 269 6.96 -7.00 -13.16
N SER A 270 7.73 -7.77 -12.42
CA SER A 270 7.80 -9.23 -12.63
C SER A 270 6.48 -9.95 -12.33
N GLN A 271 5.68 -9.44 -11.37
CA GLN A 271 4.37 -10.07 -11.09
C GLN A 271 3.30 -9.74 -12.14
N LEU A 272 3.37 -8.56 -12.75
CA LEU A 272 2.40 -8.14 -13.77
C LEU A 272 2.81 -8.55 -15.19
N TYR A 273 4.08 -8.88 -15.40
CA TYR A 273 4.64 -9.33 -16.67
C TYR A 273 5.45 -10.63 -16.44
N PRO A 274 4.87 -11.80 -16.68
CA PRO A 274 5.49 -13.09 -16.31
C PRO A 274 6.88 -13.34 -16.89
N GLU A 275 7.20 -12.71 -18.03
CA GLU A 275 8.54 -12.82 -18.67
C GLU A 275 9.56 -11.78 -18.16
N ASP A 276 9.14 -10.87 -17.26
CA ASP A 276 10.01 -9.82 -16.74
C ASP A 276 10.85 -10.34 -15.55
N THR A 277 12.16 -10.22 -15.67
CA THR A 277 13.12 -10.73 -14.68
C THR A 277 13.61 -9.66 -13.69
N ALA A 278 12.98 -8.48 -13.67
CA ALA A 278 13.43 -7.35 -12.84
C ALA A 278 13.53 -7.72 -11.35
N TRP A 279 12.58 -8.51 -10.82
CA TRP A 279 12.63 -8.93 -9.41
C TRP A 279 13.83 -9.82 -9.11
N SER A 280 14.08 -10.85 -9.92
CA SER A 280 15.20 -11.77 -9.70
C SER A 280 16.55 -11.05 -9.82
N ILE A 281 16.66 -10.08 -10.73
CA ILE A 281 17.88 -9.26 -10.87
C ILE A 281 18.05 -8.35 -9.65
N ALA A 282 17.03 -7.57 -9.29
CA ALA A 282 17.13 -6.59 -8.21
C ALA A 282 17.33 -7.26 -6.83
N SER A 283 16.69 -8.41 -6.57
CA SER A 283 16.89 -9.18 -5.33
C SER A 283 18.29 -9.79 -5.26
N ALA A 284 18.83 -10.31 -6.37
CA ALA A 284 20.20 -10.81 -6.43
C ALA A 284 21.23 -9.68 -6.19
N GLU A 285 21.09 -8.54 -6.86
CA GLU A 285 21.96 -7.38 -6.66
C GLU A 285 21.96 -6.88 -5.20
N LEU A 286 20.79 -6.89 -4.53
CA LEU A 286 20.70 -6.56 -3.11
C LEU A 286 21.49 -7.56 -2.26
N MET A 287 21.31 -8.85 -2.51
CA MET A 287 21.91 -9.91 -1.69
C MET A 287 23.42 -10.09 -1.94
N GLU A 288 23.91 -9.77 -3.13
CA GLU A 288 25.33 -9.82 -3.50
C GLU A 288 26.11 -8.57 -3.03
N ASN A 289 25.41 -7.51 -2.60
CA ASN A 289 26.06 -6.31 -2.10
C ASN A 289 26.83 -6.63 -0.81
N PRO A 290 28.13 -6.32 -0.70
CA PRO A 290 28.92 -6.56 0.52
C PRO A 290 28.42 -5.78 1.75
N ASN A 291 27.65 -4.72 1.54
CA ASN A 291 27.02 -3.92 2.59
C ASN A 291 25.53 -3.73 2.22
N PRO A 292 24.71 -4.79 2.30
CA PRO A 292 23.33 -4.70 1.84
C PRO A 292 22.51 -3.83 2.79
N ILE A 293 21.60 -3.04 2.22
CA ILE A 293 20.68 -2.21 3.00
C ILE A 293 19.50 -3.02 3.55
N GLY A 294 19.37 -4.27 3.13
CA GLY A 294 18.31 -5.18 3.53
C GLY A 294 18.55 -6.58 2.99
N ARG A 295 17.57 -7.45 3.17
CA ARG A 295 17.55 -8.81 2.62
C ARG A 295 16.18 -9.18 2.08
N VAL A 296 16.15 -10.13 1.14
CA VAL A 296 14.93 -10.70 0.58
C VAL A 296 14.82 -12.17 0.96
N GLU A 297 13.60 -12.60 1.26
CA GLU A 297 13.20 -14.00 1.49
C GLU A 297 11.94 -14.28 0.66
N ASP A 298 11.87 -15.42 -0.02
CA ASP A 298 10.74 -15.85 -0.84
C ASP A 298 10.14 -17.17 -0.31
N LYS A 299 8.80 -17.36 -0.51
CA LYS A 299 8.12 -18.63 -0.22
C LYS A 299 7.01 -18.92 -1.23
#